data_1175ebd6e614706c4a09d1ab586ecb45
#
_entry.id   1175ebd6e614706c4a09d1ab586ecb45
#
_cell.length_a   1.000
_cell.length_b   1.000
_cell.length_c   1.000
_cell.angle_alpha   90.00
_cell.angle_beta   90.00
_cell.angle_gamma   90.00
#
_symmetry.space_group_name_H-M   'P 1'
#
loop_
_entity.id
_entity.type
_entity.pdbx_description
1 polymer ?
#
loop_
_entity_poly.entity_id
_entity_poly.type
_entity_poly.pdbx_seq_one_letter_code
_entity_poly.pdbx_strand_id
1 'polypeptide(L)'
;MESKEKIKTSKDVISPQKKEDIPLSSVQFSKTWTFWESYLSKTQKLSYDESNKAIFKWNDLITFFQFWNKYPGNDIKNIFFDGYNVKWFFKEKFRINSMNVFQDGIKPMWEDEKNKGGKYFQLDYQVQRDRMEEFSKSANFHWKKLALTTMGGTLPYSEFINGIRFVDKTDFERGKIIMFRMEVWITKNLENNKVDELKNYLSKALGCEKINVKDID
;
A
#
# COMPACT_ATOMS: atom_id res chain seq x y z
N MET A 1 65.41 -22.77 -28.17
CA MET A 1 64.17 -23.52 -28.42
C MET A 1 63.17 -23.18 -27.34
N GLU A 2 62.36 -22.17 -27.60
CA GLU A 2 61.32 -21.72 -26.65
C GLU A 2 59.97 -22.23 -27.08
N SER A 3 59.36 -23.03 -26.22
CA SER A 3 58.00 -23.58 -26.42
C SER A 3 56.96 -22.53 -26.02
N LYS A 4 56.21 -22.03 -26.98
CA LYS A 4 55.04 -21.18 -26.74
C LYS A 4 53.82 -22.03 -26.42
N GLU A 5 53.42 -22.04 -25.17
CA GLU A 5 52.12 -22.58 -24.70
C GLU A 5 50.97 -21.66 -25.12
N LYS A 6 50.03 -22.17 -25.91
CA LYS A 6 48.82 -21.48 -26.30
C LYS A 6 47.76 -21.65 -25.20
N ILE A 7 47.47 -20.58 -24.50
CA ILE A 7 46.31 -20.50 -23.57
C ILE A 7 45.02 -20.44 -24.42
N LYS A 8 44.21 -21.49 -24.35
CA LYS A 8 42.83 -21.52 -24.89
C LYS A 8 41.90 -20.84 -23.89
N THR A 9 41.47 -19.65 -24.19
CA THR A 9 40.36 -19.00 -23.50
C THR A 9 39.04 -19.53 -24.06
N SER A 10 38.39 -20.42 -23.32
CA SER A 10 37.01 -20.79 -23.58
C SER A 10 36.10 -19.66 -23.07
N LYS A 11 35.52 -18.90 -23.98
CA LYS A 11 34.40 -17.98 -23.69
C LYS A 11 33.14 -18.84 -23.68
N ASP A 12 32.68 -19.24 -22.50
CA ASP A 12 31.35 -19.77 -22.32
C ASP A 12 30.38 -18.58 -22.47
N VAL A 13 29.79 -18.50 -23.66
CA VAL A 13 28.68 -17.58 -23.94
C VAL A 13 27.45 -18.19 -23.27
N ILE A 14 27.11 -17.70 -22.08
CA ILE A 14 25.84 -18.00 -21.42
C ILE A 14 24.75 -17.36 -22.29
N SER A 15 24.06 -18.20 -23.07
CA SER A 15 22.87 -17.78 -23.81
C SER A 15 21.81 -17.29 -22.81
N PRO A 16 21.14 -16.15 -23.08
CA PRO A 16 20.09 -15.66 -22.20
C PRO A 16 18.96 -16.69 -22.17
N GLN A 17 18.69 -17.25 -20.99
CA GLN A 17 17.53 -18.12 -20.78
C GLN A 17 16.29 -17.34 -21.21
N LYS A 18 15.50 -17.89 -22.14
CA LYS A 18 14.17 -17.40 -22.49
C LYS A 18 13.37 -17.33 -21.19
N LYS A 19 12.99 -16.12 -20.74
CA LYS A 19 12.00 -15.96 -19.69
C LYS A 19 10.71 -16.56 -20.22
N GLU A 20 10.28 -17.67 -19.66
CA GLU A 20 8.96 -18.21 -19.93
C GLU A 20 7.94 -17.17 -19.43
N ASP A 21 7.02 -16.78 -20.31
CA ASP A 21 5.92 -15.88 -19.95
C ASP A 21 4.97 -16.64 -19.02
N ILE A 22 5.07 -16.38 -17.72
CA ILE A 22 4.17 -16.95 -16.73
C ILE A 22 2.78 -16.32 -16.95
N PRO A 23 1.74 -17.12 -17.26
CA PRO A 23 0.39 -16.57 -17.41
C PRO A 23 -0.05 -15.88 -16.13
N LEU A 24 -0.58 -14.66 -16.22
CA LEU A 24 -1.08 -13.92 -15.06
C LEU A 24 -2.12 -14.71 -14.24
N SER A 25 -2.85 -15.63 -14.91
CA SER A 25 -3.82 -16.54 -14.28
C SER A 25 -3.20 -17.55 -13.31
N SER A 26 -1.89 -17.79 -13.40
CA SER A 26 -1.19 -18.73 -12.51
C SER A 26 -0.54 -18.05 -11.30
N VAL A 27 -0.56 -16.71 -11.24
CA VAL A 27 0.09 -15.97 -10.14
C VAL A 27 -0.85 -15.89 -8.94
N GLN A 28 -0.55 -16.70 -7.94
CA GLN A 28 -1.24 -16.72 -6.65
C GLN A 28 -0.44 -15.93 -5.61
N PHE A 29 -1.12 -15.24 -4.71
CA PHE A 29 -0.50 -14.70 -3.51
C PHE A 29 -0.37 -15.78 -2.43
N SER A 30 0.67 -15.70 -1.62
CA SER A 30 0.88 -16.64 -0.50
C SER A 30 -0.18 -16.54 0.60
N LYS A 31 -0.94 -15.44 0.61
CA LYS A 31 -1.96 -15.13 1.60
C LYS A 31 -3.19 -14.56 0.91
N THR A 32 -4.37 -14.74 1.52
CA THR A 32 -5.59 -14.02 1.13
C THR A 32 -5.55 -12.61 1.72
N TRP A 33 -6.02 -11.65 0.94
CA TRP A 33 -6.07 -10.24 1.31
C TRP A 33 -7.50 -9.71 1.25
N THR A 34 -7.85 -8.84 2.18
CA THR A 34 -9.15 -8.17 2.24
C THR A 34 -8.96 -6.68 2.03
N PHE A 35 -9.74 -6.11 1.13
CA PHE A 35 -9.86 -4.67 0.95
C PHE A 35 -10.97 -4.13 1.84
N TRP A 36 -10.66 -3.06 2.56
CA TRP A 36 -11.56 -2.40 3.49
C TRP A 36 -11.70 -0.93 3.15
N GLU A 37 -12.89 -0.40 3.38
CA GLU A 37 -13.12 1.05 3.44
C GLU A 37 -13.40 1.46 4.87
N SER A 38 -12.81 2.59 5.29
CA SER A 38 -13.16 3.24 6.55
C SER A 38 -13.92 4.51 6.28
N TYR A 39 -14.99 4.72 7.05
CA TYR A 39 -15.91 5.82 6.89
C TYR A 39 -15.87 6.79 8.07
N LEU A 40 -16.08 8.08 7.79
CA LEU A 40 -16.40 9.10 8.79
C LEU A 40 -17.84 9.57 8.60
N SER A 41 -18.49 9.93 9.70
CA SER A 41 -19.81 10.57 9.69
C SER A 41 -19.74 12.01 10.21
N LYS A 42 -20.53 12.91 9.59
CA LYS A 42 -20.72 14.29 10.07
C LYS A 42 -21.59 14.36 11.32
N THR A 43 -22.49 13.43 11.48
CA THR A 43 -23.63 13.56 12.40
C THR A 43 -23.51 12.72 13.65
N GLN A 44 -22.64 11.71 13.64
CA GLN A 44 -22.50 10.77 14.75
C GLN A 44 -21.10 10.17 14.83
N LYS A 45 -20.69 9.77 16.01
CA LYS A 45 -19.51 8.93 16.20
C LYS A 45 -19.89 7.49 15.84
N LEU A 46 -19.24 6.95 14.83
CA LEU A 46 -19.42 5.56 14.43
C LEU A 46 -18.64 4.63 15.37
N SER A 47 -19.21 3.46 15.66
CA SER A 47 -18.43 2.34 16.21
C SER A 47 -17.44 1.83 15.16
N TYR A 48 -16.49 1.00 15.57
CA TYR A 48 -15.51 0.44 14.64
C TYR A 48 -16.20 -0.34 13.50
N ASP A 49 -17.12 -1.24 13.85
CA ASP A 49 -17.80 -2.10 12.85
C ASP A 49 -18.74 -1.31 11.91
N GLU A 50 -19.25 -0.17 12.38
CA GLU A 50 -20.02 0.75 11.52
C GLU A 50 -19.09 1.52 10.58
N SER A 51 -17.91 1.92 11.06
CA SER A 51 -16.97 2.73 10.30
C SER A 51 -16.10 1.93 9.33
N ASN A 52 -15.89 0.62 9.54
CA ASN A 52 -15.00 -0.20 8.71
C ASN A 52 -15.77 -1.33 8.02
N LYS A 53 -15.72 -1.36 6.71
CA LYS A 53 -16.42 -2.36 5.90
C LYS A 53 -15.42 -3.15 5.06
N ALA A 54 -15.46 -4.48 5.18
CA ALA A 54 -14.80 -5.39 4.26
C ALA A 54 -15.56 -5.37 2.93
N ILE A 55 -14.90 -4.97 1.87
CA ILE A 55 -15.52 -4.76 0.55
C ILE A 55 -15.28 -5.95 -0.36
N PHE A 56 -14.03 -6.43 -0.41
CA PHE A 56 -13.66 -7.48 -1.35
C PHE A 56 -12.45 -8.29 -0.84
N LYS A 57 -12.33 -9.55 -1.31
CA LYS A 57 -11.21 -10.44 -0.98
C LYS A 57 -10.62 -11.04 -2.24
N TRP A 58 -9.31 -11.29 -2.21
CA TRP A 58 -8.58 -11.97 -3.27
C TRP A 58 -7.35 -12.71 -2.73
N ASN A 59 -6.91 -13.71 -3.46
CA ASN A 59 -5.67 -14.44 -3.23
C ASN A 59 -4.83 -14.63 -4.51
N ASP A 60 -5.25 -14.02 -5.62
CA ASP A 60 -4.59 -14.10 -6.91
C ASP A 60 -4.54 -12.75 -7.63
N LEU A 61 -3.63 -12.65 -8.59
CA LEU A 61 -3.35 -11.41 -9.30
C LEU A 61 -4.48 -11.00 -10.26
N ILE A 62 -5.18 -11.94 -10.87
CA ILE A 62 -6.30 -11.62 -11.78
C ILE A 62 -7.45 -11.02 -11.01
N THR A 63 -7.89 -11.68 -9.94
CA THR A 63 -8.98 -11.21 -9.09
C THR A 63 -8.67 -9.83 -8.50
N PHE A 64 -7.41 -9.62 -8.07
CA PHE A 64 -6.94 -8.30 -7.66
C PHE A 64 -7.14 -7.25 -8.77
N PHE A 65 -6.66 -7.49 -9.99
CA PHE A 65 -6.78 -6.52 -11.08
C PHE A 65 -8.22 -6.32 -11.55
N GLN A 66 -9.05 -7.36 -11.53
CA GLN A 66 -10.48 -7.25 -11.87
C GLN A 66 -11.19 -6.31 -10.89
N PHE A 67 -10.90 -6.40 -9.59
CA PHE A 67 -11.40 -5.49 -8.59
C PHE A 67 -10.80 -4.09 -8.75
N TRP A 68 -9.45 -3.99 -8.76
CA TRP A 68 -8.72 -2.73 -8.78
C TRP A 68 -9.09 -1.84 -9.96
N ASN A 69 -9.26 -2.42 -11.15
CA ASN A 69 -9.60 -1.67 -12.37
C ASN A 69 -11.06 -1.18 -12.40
N LYS A 70 -11.95 -1.84 -11.65
CA LYS A 70 -13.38 -1.46 -11.54
C LYS A 70 -13.66 -0.56 -10.35
N TYR A 71 -12.83 -0.63 -9.33
CA TYR A 71 -13.01 0.15 -8.13
C TYR A 71 -12.65 1.62 -8.40
N PRO A 72 -13.47 2.59 -7.93
CA PRO A 72 -13.21 4.01 -8.16
C PRO A 72 -11.83 4.48 -7.68
N GLY A 73 -11.17 3.71 -6.84
CA GLY A 73 -9.83 3.91 -6.31
C GLY A 73 -8.69 3.68 -7.28
N ASN A 74 -8.97 3.34 -8.52
CA ASN A 74 -7.96 3.48 -9.56
C ASN A 74 -7.62 4.96 -9.81
N ASP A 75 -8.49 5.86 -9.30
CA ASP A 75 -8.20 7.28 -9.17
C ASP A 75 -8.54 7.73 -7.73
N ILE A 76 -7.52 7.86 -6.90
CA ILE A 76 -7.63 8.30 -5.49
C ILE A 76 -8.43 9.59 -5.34
N LYS A 77 -8.27 10.53 -6.27
CA LYS A 77 -9.02 11.77 -6.30
C LYS A 77 -10.53 11.50 -6.28
N ASN A 78 -10.99 10.60 -7.12
CA ASN A 78 -12.42 10.32 -7.25
C ASN A 78 -13.02 9.54 -6.06
N ILE A 79 -12.19 8.97 -5.20
CA ILE A 79 -12.68 8.34 -3.96
C ILE A 79 -12.99 9.40 -2.90
N PHE A 80 -12.05 10.30 -2.69
CA PHE A 80 -12.12 11.24 -1.57
C PHE A 80 -12.76 12.57 -1.96
N PHE A 81 -12.75 12.92 -3.26
CA PHE A 81 -13.19 14.21 -3.76
C PHE A 81 -14.18 14.12 -4.91
N ASP A 82 -15.02 15.14 -5.02
CA ASP A 82 -15.80 15.48 -6.19
C ASP A 82 -15.32 16.86 -6.66
N GLY A 83 -14.51 16.88 -7.70
CA GLY A 83 -13.73 18.05 -8.06
C GLY A 83 -12.78 18.47 -6.94
N TYR A 84 -12.99 19.67 -6.38
CA TYR A 84 -12.22 20.20 -5.24
C TYR A 84 -12.91 20.02 -3.89
N ASN A 85 -14.13 19.44 -3.88
CA ASN A 85 -14.91 19.26 -2.67
C ASN A 85 -14.75 17.84 -2.13
N VAL A 86 -14.93 17.70 -0.80
CA VAL A 86 -14.99 16.37 -0.18
C VAL A 86 -16.20 15.62 -0.70
N LYS A 87 -15.98 14.39 -1.11
CA LYS A 87 -17.05 13.53 -1.58
C LYS A 87 -17.80 12.92 -0.40
N TRP A 88 -19.08 13.25 -0.32
CA TRP A 88 -19.99 12.73 0.68
C TRP A 88 -21.00 11.78 0.04
N PHE A 89 -21.39 10.75 0.77
CA PHE A 89 -22.36 9.74 0.36
C PHE A 89 -23.58 9.71 1.29
N PHE A 90 -24.63 9.02 0.87
CA PHE A 90 -25.87 8.82 1.67
C PHE A 90 -26.43 10.12 2.25
N LYS A 91 -26.89 11.01 1.38
CA LYS A 91 -27.40 12.33 1.76
C LYS A 91 -26.36 13.17 2.54
N GLU A 92 -25.12 13.12 2.10
CA GLU A 92 -24.01 13.88 2.66
C GLU A 92 -23.63 13.55 4.12
N LYS A 93 -24.02 12.37 4.61
CA LYS A 93 -23.74 11.98 6.00
C LYS A 93 -22.40 11.27 6.19
N PHE A 94 -21.94 10.53 5.19
CA PHE A 94 -20.75 9.69 5.27
C PHE A 94 -19.74 10.03 4.18
N ARG A 95 -18.46 9.88 4.49
CA ARG A 95 -17.37 9.92 3.51
C ARG A 95 -16.39 8.78 3.76
N ILE A 96 -15.69 8.34 2.71
CA ILE A 96 -14.55 7.44 2.87
C ILE A 96 -13.40 8.25 3.47
N ASN A 97 -12.81 7.72 4.54
CA ASN A 97 -11.65 8.28 5.21
C ASN A 97 -10.37 7.54 4.88
N SER A 98 -10.46 6.24 4.66
CA SER A 98 -9.31 5.44 4.24
C SER A 98 -9.70 4.21 3.43
N MET A 99 -8.75 3.77 2.61
CA MET A 99 -8.73 2.47 1.95
C MET A 99 -7.65 1.62 2.62
N ASN A 100 -7.95 0.37 2.89
CA ASN A 100 -7.02 -0.50 3.60
C ASN A 100 -6.96 -1.86 2.91
N VAL A 101 -5.76 -2.45 2.83
CA VAL A 101 -5.53 -3.82 2.36
C VAL A 101 -4.81 -4.56 3.47
N PHE A 102 -5.50 -5.52 4.10
CA PHE A 102 -4.98 -6.31 5.20
C PHE A 102 -5.04 -7.80 4.89
N GLN A 103 -4.16 -8.59 5.50
CA GLN A 103 -4.26 -10.04 5.43
C GLN A 103 -5.66 -10.46 5.91
N ASP A 104 -6.27 -11.44 5.25
CA ASP A 104 -7.59 -11.93 5.67
C ASP A 104 -7.59 -12.40 7.12
N GLY A 105 -8.63 -12.04 7.85
CA GLY A 105 -8.73 -12.27 9.29
C GLY A 105 -8.04 -11.23 10.17
N ILE A 106 -7.39 -10.20 9.59
CA ILE A 106 -6.84 -9.07 10.35
C ILE A 106 -7.66 -7.82 10.03
N LYS A 107 -8.21 -7.17 11.05
CA LYS A 107 -8.93 -5.91 10.91
C LYS A 107 -7.96 -4.72 10.88
N PRO A 108 -8.22 -3.66 10.09
CA PRO A 108 -7.37 -2.46 10.05
C PRO A 108 -7.59 -1.56 11.28
N MET A 109 -7.40 -2.11 12.47
CA MET A 109 -7.61 -1.43 13.77
C MET A 109 -6.47 -1.75 14.74
N TRP A 110 -6.25 -0.87 15.70
CA TRP A 110 -5.17 -0.99 16.69
C TRP A 110 -5.44 -2.12 17.68
N GLU A 111 -6.71 -2.33 18.00
CA GLU A 111 -7.18 -3.33 18.95
C GLU A 111 -7.16 -4.77 18.41
N ASP A 112 -6.91 -4.97 17.11
CA ASP A 112 -6.76 -6.31 16.55
C ASP A 112 -5.51 -6.99 17.15
N GLU A 113 -5.65 -8.20 17.66
CA GLU A 113 -4.57 -8.92 18.36
C GLU A 113 -3.31 -9.12 17.51
N LYS A 114 -3.44 -9.14 16.18
CA LYS A 114 -2.31 -9.22 15.25
C LYS A 114 -1.58 -7.89 15.07
N ASN A 115 -2.28 -6.77 15.28
CA ASN A 115 -1.72 -5.44 15.18
C ASN A 115 -1.18 -4.91 16.51
N LYS A 116 -1.80 -5.34 17.62
CA LYS A 116 -1.50 -4.86 18.98
C LYS A 116 -0.04 -5.05 19.36
N GLY A 117 0.58 -3.97 19.82
CA GLY A 117 2.00 -3.92 20.16
C GLY A 117 2.94 -3.97 18.96
N GLY A 118 2.39 -3.92 17.74
CA GLY A 118 3.16 -3.77 16.50
C GLY A 118 3.59 -2.33 16.23
N LYS A 119 3.99 -2.07 15.01
CA LYS A 119 4.39 -0.73 14.55
C LYS A 119 3.76 -0.44 13.19
N TYR A 120 3.70 0.86 12.84
CA TYR A 120 3.42 1.24 11.47
C TYR A 120 4.37 2.32 10.96
N PHE A 121 4.71 2.23 9.69
CA PHE A 121 5.47 3.23 8.95
C PHE A 121 4.49 4.24 8.38
N GLN A 122 4.74 5.51 8.62
CA GLN A 122 3.90 6.62 8.21
C GLN A 122 4.60 7.45 7.17
N LEU A 123 4.00 7.54 5.99
CA LEU A 123 4.45 8.35 4.86
C LEU A 123 3.40 9.42 4.59
N ASP A 124 3.70 10.67 4.89
CA ASP A 124 2.80 11.80 4.70
C ASP A 124 3.06 12.50 3.37
N TYR A 125 1.99 12.76 2.65
CA TYR A 125 1.97 13.48 1.38
C TYR A 125 1.14 14.74 1.52
N GLN A 126 1.71 15.86 1.11
CA GLN A 126 1.03 17.16 1.11
C GLN A 126 1.00 17.73 -0.30
N VAL A 127 -0.14 18.29 -0.69
CA VAL A 127 -0.30 18.89 -1.99
C VAL A 127 -1.20 20.13 -1.92
N GLN A 128 -0.86 21.13 -2.73
CA GLN A 128 -1.75 22.26 -3.00
C GLN A 128 -2.97 21.78 -3.80
N ARG A 129 -4.16 22.33 -3.54
CA ARG A 129 -5.39 21.91 -4.22
C ARG A 129 -5.34 22.06 -5.74
N ASP A 130 -4.70 23.09 -6.24
CA ASP A 130 -4.51 23.35 -7.66
C ASP A 130 -3.60 22.32 -8.37
N ARG A 131 -2.79 21.57 -7.61
CA ARG A 131 -1.91 20.50 -8.10
C ARG A 131 -2.45 19.09 -7.86
N MET A 132 -3.73 18.96 -7.51
CA MET A 132 -4.35 17.67 -7.15
C MET A 132 -4.26 16.65 -8.27
N GLU A 133 -4.40 17.06 -9.53
CA GLU A 133 -4.37 16.14 -10.67
C GLU A 133 -3.00 15.46 -10.83
N GLU A 134 -1.93 16.24 -10.74
CA GLU A 134 -0.56 15.72 -10.82
C GLU A 134 -0.26 14.79 -9.64
N PHE A 135 -0.66 15.22 -8.45
CA PHE A 135 -0.50 14.43 -7.25
C PHE A 135 -1.27 13.11 -7.31
N SER A 136 -2.53 13.12 -7.78
CA SER A 136 -3.36 11.93 -7.87
C SER A 136 -2.70 10.84 -8.71
N LYS A 137 -2.09 11.20 -9.84
CA LYS A 137 -1.34 10.26 -10.69
C LYS A 137 -0.18 9.60 -9.93
N SER A 138 0.62 10.40 -9.24
CA SER A 138 1.74 9.90 -8.43
C SER A 138 1.27 9.03 -7.26
N ALA A 139 0.25 9.48 -6.52
CA ALA A 139 -0.32 8.76 -5.40
C ALA A 139 -0.95 7.42 -5.82
N ASN A 140 -1.67 7.38 -6.94
CA ASN A 140 -2.22 6.16 -7.52
C ASN A 140 -1.12 5.16 -7.86
N PHE A 141 -0.04 5.63 -8.47
CA PHE A 141 1.12 4.79 -8.80
C PHE A 141 1.76 4.19 -7.55
N HIS A 142 2.06 5.03 -6.54
CA HIS A 142 2.69 4.58 -5.30
C HIS A 142 1.78 3.66 -4.49
N TRP A 143 0.48 3.95 -4.41
CA TRP A 143 -0.50 3.10 -3.72
C TRP A 143 -0.61 1.72 -4.37
N LYS A 144 -0.75 1.67 -5.69
CA LYS A 144 -0.80 0.41 -6.44
C LYS A 144 0.50 -0.38 -6.30
N LYS A 145 1.66 0.29 -6.39
CA LYS A 145 2.97 -0.32 -6.21
C LYS A 145 3.09 -0.92 -4.81
N LEU A 146 2.72 -0.15 -3.77
CA LEU A 146 2.77 -0.62 -2.39
C LEU A 146 1.86 -1.83 -2.18
N ALA A 147 0.63 -1.80 -2.70
CA ALA A 147 -0.30 -2.93 -2.63
C ALA A 147 0.29 -4.19 -3.27
N LEU A 148 0.77 -4.09 -4.52
CA LEU A 148 1.33 -5.23 -5.25
C LEU A 148 2.58 -5.80 -4.59
N THR A 149 3.50 -4.96 -4.11
CA THR A 149 4.73 -5.43 -3.44
C THR A 149 4.45 -6.05 -2.07
N THR A 150 3.45 -5.54 -1.35
CA THR A 150 3.00 -6.12 -0.08
C THR A 150 2.38 -7.50 -0.29
N MET A 151 1.39 -7.60 -1.18
CA MET A 151 0.67 -8.85 -1.44
C MET A 151 1.55 -9.90 -2.12
N GLY A 152 2.43 -9.47 -3.02
CA GLY A 152 3.39 -10.33 -3.72
C GLY A 152 4.56 -10.79 -2.86
N GLY A 153 4.64 -10.33 -1.58
CA GLY A 153 5.71 -10.73 -0.67
C GLY A 153 7.11 -10.26 -1.08
N THR A 154 7.21 -9.19 -1.90
CA THR A 154 8.49 -8.68 -2.42
C THR A 154 9.10 -7.57 -1.57
N LEU A 155 8.38 -7.10 -0.56
CA LEU A 155 8.94 -6.21 0.46
C LEU A 155 9.84 -7.01 1.41
N PRO A 156 10.95 -6.45 1.87
CA PRO A 156 11.73 -7.05 2.96
C PRO A 156 10.82 -7.33 4.15
N TYR A 157 11.00 -8.51 4.77
CA TYR A 157 10.23 -8.92 5.95
C TYR A 157 8.71 -8.96 5.73
N SER A 158 8.28 -9.30 4.52
CA SER A 158 6.86 -9.34 4.12
C SER A 158 6.00 -10.25 4.99
N GLU A 159 6.59 -11.27 5.60
CA GLU A 159 5.92 -12.18 6.54
C GLU A 159 5.42 -11.47 7.80
N PHE A 160 6.05 -10.36 8.20
CA PHE A 160 5.66 -9.54 9.34
C PHE A 160 4.67 -8.42 8.99
N ILE A 161 4.37 -8.20 7.72
CA ILE A 161 3.45 -7.15 7.29
C ILE A 161 2.01 -7.65 7.41
N ASN A 162 1.20 -6.97 8.23
CA ASN A 162 -0.22 -7.25 8.42
C ASN A 162 -1.10 -6.59 7.35
N GLY A 163 -0.72 -5.39 6.92
CA GLY A 163 -1.48 -4.65 5.94
C GLY A 163 -0.94 -3.27 5.65
N ILE A 164 -1.65 -2.57 4.78
CA ILE A 164 -1.35 -1.21 4.34
C ILE A 164 -2.62 -0.36 4.37
N ARG A 165 -2.45 0.94 4.56
CA ARG A 165 -3.57 1.90 4.55
C ARG A 165 -3.23 3.12 3.69
N PHE A 166 -4.24 3.66 3.03
CA PHE A 166 -4.23 4.98 2.41
C PHE A 166 -5.30 5.85 3.07
N VAL A 167 -4.89 6.90 3.77
CA VAL A 167 -5.74 7.67 4.67
C VAL A 167 -5.81 9.12 4.21
N ASP A 168 -7.01 9.68 4.09
CA ASP A 168 -7.22 11.12 3.95
C ASP A 168 -7.06 11.80 5.31
N LYS A 169 -6.05 12.66 5.43
CA LYS A 169 -5.72 13.45 6.62
C LYS A 169 -5.98 14.94 6.43
N THR A 170 -6.71 15.27 5.36
CA THR A 170 -6.99 16.68 5.02
C THR A 170 -7.84 17.34 6.10
N ASP A 171 -7.34 18.46 6.62
CA ASP A 171 -8.09 19.35 7.49
C ASP A 171 -8.78 20.42 6.63
N PHE A 172 -10.10 20.24 6.45
CA PHE A 172 -10.89 21.09 5.57
C PHE A 172 -11.20 22.45 6.18
N GLU A 173 -11.08 22.59 7.52
CA GLU A 173 -11.31 23.84 8.21
C GLU A 173 -10.10 24.79 8.09
N ARG A 174 -8.90 24.23 7.98
CA ARG A 174 -7.64 24.98 8.01
C ARG A 174 -7.03 25.31 6.67
N GLY A 175 -7.57 24.81 5.52
CA GLY A 175 -6.91 25.29 4.40
C GLY A 175 -6.91 24.71 3.02
N LYS A 176 -5.94 25.22 2.27
CA LYS A 176 -5.67 24.94 0.85
C LYS A 176 -4.82 23.68 0.63
N ILE A 177 -4.31 23.08 1.71
CA ILE A 177 -3.40 21.93 1.64
C ILE A 177 -4.21 20.66 1.85
N ILE A 178 -4.03 19.73 0.94
CA ILE A 178 -4.58 18.39 1.02
C ILE A 178 -3.49 17.47 1.56
N MET A 179 -3.86 16.64 2.54
CA MET A 179 -2.93 15.72 3.19
C MET A 179 -3.42 14.28 3.04
N PHE A 180 -2.55 13.44 2.51
CA PHE A 180 -2.74 12.00 2.52
C PHE A 180 -1.62 11.31 3.25
N ARG A 181 -1.91 10.11 3.74
CA ARG A 181 -0.96 9.25 4.41
C ARG A 181 -1.04 7.84 3.88
N MET A 182 0.10 7.27 3.54
CA MET A 182 0.23 5.82 3.40
C MET A 182 0.82 5.25 4.69
N GLU A 183 0.32 4.09 5.09
CA GLU A 183 0.81 3.38 6.26
C GLU A 183 1.12 1.93 5.89
N VAL A 184 2.21 1.38 6.44
CA VAL A 184 2.56 -0.05 6.37
C VAL A 184 2.58 -0.58 7.81
N TRP A 185 1.71 -1.52 8.11
CA TRP A 185 1.51 -2.07 9.45
C TRP A 185 2.22 -3.41 9.61
N ILE A 186 3.00 -3.54 10.67
CA ILE A 186 3.79 -4.74 10.97
C ILE A 186 3.46 -5.29 12.35
N THR A 187 3.69 -6.60 12.51
CA THR A 187 3.54 -7.28 13.80
C THR A 187 4.58 -6.80 14.82
N LYS A 188 4.35 -7.08 16.09
CA LYS A 188 5.28 -6.78 17.19
C LYS A 188 6.60 -7.54 17.16
N ASN A 189 6.71 -8.60 16.37
CA ASN A 189 7.84 -9.53 16.42
C ASN A 189 9.01 -9.15 15.51
N LEU A 190 8.93 -8.04 14.77
CA LEU A 190 10.03 -7.58 13.92
C LEU A 190 11.08 -6.84 14.77
N GLU A 191 12.34 -7.28 14.71
CA GLU A 191 13.48 -6.68 15.41
C GLU A 191 13.75 -5.24 14.91
N ASN A 192 14.22 -4.37 15.80
CA ASN A 192 14.39 -2.94 15.49
C ASN A 192 15.36 -2.66 14.32
N ASN A 193 16.47 -3.42 14.19
CA ASN A 193 17.37 -3.31 13.04
C ASN A 193 16.65 -3.60 11.71
N LYS A 194 15.77 -4.60 11.68
CA LYS A 194 14.96 -4.95 10.51
C LYS A 194 13.87 -3.91 10.24
N VAL A 195 13.35 -3.25 11.28
CA VAL A 195 12.44 -2.11 11.14
C VAL A 195 13.15 -0.96 10.40
N ASP A 196 14.40 -0.65 10.77
CA ASP A 196 15.19 0.40 10.09
C ASP A 196 15.53 0.03 8.64
N GLU A 197 15.84 -1.23 8.36
CA GLU A 197 16.07 -1.71 6.99
C GLU A 197 14.80 -1.58 6.13
N LEU A 198 13.64 -2.01 6.65
CA LEU A 198 12.36 -1.86 5.96
C LEU A 198 12.01 -0.39 5.71
N LYS A 199 12.24 0.49 6.71
CA LYS A 199 12.07 1.94 6.58
C LYS A 199 12.89 2.50 5.42
N ASN A 200 14.18 2.15 5.36
CA ASN A 200 15.09 2.60 4.31
C ASN A 200 14.68 2.07 2.93
N TYR A 201 14.19 0.83 2.87
CA TYR A 201 13.67 0.27 1.63
C TYR A 201 12.42 1.03 1.16
N LEU A 202 11.43 1.25 2.04
CA LEU A 202 10.20 1.99 1.72
C LEU A 202 10.51 3.42 1.26
N SER A 203 11.45 4.10 1.92
CA SER A 203 11.89 5.44 1.53
C SER A 203 12.38 5.47 0.07
N LYS A 204 13.27 4.57 -0.29
CA LYS A 204 13.80 4.46 -1.67
C LYS A 204 12.73 4.02 -2.67
N ALA A 205 11.91 3.03 -2.32
CA ALA A 205 10.91 2.45 -3.22
C ALA A 205 9.78 3.43 -3.56
N LEU A 206 9.40 4.31 -2.63
CA LEU A 206 8.29 5.25 -2.76
C LEU A 206 8.75 6.70 -2.94
N GLY A 207 10.07 6.95 -3.00
CA GLY A 207 10.62 8.31 -3.16
C GLY A 207 10.21 9.26 -2.03
N CYS A 208 10.03 8.74 -0.80
CA CYS A 208 9.62 9.51 0.37
C CYS A 208 10.79 9.64 1.34
N GLU A 209 11.36 10.84 1.46
CA GLU A 209 12.54 11.06 2.30
C GLU A 209 12.26 10.92 3.79
N LYS A 210 11.03 11.24 4.21
CA LYS A 210 10.66 11.24 5.63
C LYS A 210 9.59 10.18 5.93
N ILE A 211 10.03 9.09 6.56
CA ILE A 211 9.15 8.06 7.09
C ILE A 211 9.24 8.06 8.61
N ASN A 212 8.10 8.22 9.27
CA ASN A 212 7.99 8.09 10.73
C ASN A 212 7.59 6.65 11.06
N VAL A 213 8.16 6.10 12.14
CA VAL A 213 7.74 4.82 12.71
C VAL A 213 6.97 5.12 13.99
N LYS A 214 5.80 4.52 14.16
CA LYS A 214 4.93 4.69 15.32
C LYS A 214 4.59 3.32 15.91
N ASP A 215 4.50 3.26 17.22
CA ASP A 215 4.00 2.09 17.92
C ASP A 215 2.48 2.01 17.82
N ILE A 216 1.96 0.78 17.87
CA ILE A 216 0.53 0.47 17.97
C ILE A 216 0.28 0.03 19.42
N ASP A 217 -0.31 0.92 20.19
CA ASP A 217 -0.60 0.72 21.63
C ASP A 217 -1.89 -0.08 21.83
#